data_d5fb80a28244c3195500694a1bcf14dc
#
_entry.id   d5fb80a28244c3195500694a1bcf14dc
#
_cell.length_a   1.000
_cell.length_b   1.000
_cell.length_c   1.000
_cell.angle_alpha   90.00
_cell.angle_beta   90.00
_cell.angle_gamma   90.00
#
_symmetry.space_group_name_H-M   'P 1'
#
loop_
_entity.id
_entity.type
_entity.pdbx_description
1 polymer ?
#
loop_
_entity_poly.entity_id
_entity_poly.type
_entity_poly.pdbx_seq_one_letter_code
_entity_poly.pdbx_strand_id
1 'polypeptide(L)'
;MTRTHVELPDRTSLRPSPRPDPRARVERVEACPASFFRYLYAEVGRGYFWLERIRWTDEQIGARLGDPAVSLFLLTVAGAPAGYFELEKHHDGSVEVSYFGLLPEFQGCGLGKYLLTEAAEAAWALDASRVWLHTCTLDHPGALANYVARGFRPFRTETYEADLPD
;
A
#
# COMPACT_ATOMS: atom_id res chain seq x y z
N MET A 1 -7.15 -12.38 -15.52
CA MET A 1 -7.03 -11.53 -14.30
C MET A 1 -7.48 -10.12 -14.64
N THR A 2 -8.15 -9.43 -13.72
CA THR A 2 -8.60 -8.05 -13.92
C THR A 2 -7.88 -7.13 -12.96
N ARG A 3 -7.30 -6.05 -13.48
CA ARG A 3 -6.69 -4.96 -12.71
C ARG A 3 -7.59 -3.74 -12.77
N THR A 4 -7.92 -3.18 -11.62
CA THR A 4 -8.72 -1.96 -11.50
C THR A 4 -7.86 -0.85 -10.93
N HIS A 5 -7.79 0.26 -11.64
CA HIS A 5 -7.14 1.48 -11.18
C HIS A 5 -8.17 2.39 -10.52
N VAL A 6 -7.86 2.89 -9.35
CA VAL A 6 -8.71 3.78 -8.57
C VAL A 6 -7.95 5.03 -8.15
N GLU A 7 -8.65 6.14 -8.00
CA GLU A 7 -8.03 7.43 -7.64
C GLU A 7 -8.85 8.23 -6.64
N LEU A 8 -8.14 9.04 -5.86
CA LEU A 8 -8.67 10.22 -5.18
C LEU A 8 -8.28 11.44 -6.02
N PRO A 9 -9.21 12.08 -6.71
CA PRO A 9 -8.88 13.21 -7.60
C PRO A 9 -8.45 14.46 -6.85
N ASP A 10 -8.89 14.61 -5.60
CA ASP A 10 -8.54 15.71 -4.72
C ASP A 10 -8.62 15.27 -3.25
N ARG A 11 -8.07 16.11 -2.36
CA ARG A 11 -8.04 15.83 -0.92
C ARG A 11 -9.44 15.71 -0.30
N THR A 12 -10.40 16.45 -0.81
CA THR A 12 -11.77 16.46 -0.25
C THR A 12 -12.55 15.18 -0.55
N SER A 13 -12.08 14.38 -1.50
CA SER A 13 -12.67 13.08 -1.85
C SER A 13 -12.42 12.02 -0.78
N LEU A 14 -11.41 12.19 0.07
CA LEU A 14 -11.08 11.23 1.11
C LEU A 14 -12.18 11.16 2.17
N ARG A 15 -12.63 9.92 2.44
CA ARG A 15 -13.52 9.58 3.56
C ARG A 15 -12.72 8.85 4.62
N PRO A 16 -12.14 9.56 5.59
CA PRO A 16 -11.23 8.98 6.56
C PRO A 16 -11.91 8.01 7.51
N SER A 17 -11.15 7.04 7.98
CA SER A 17 -11.54 6.14 9.06
C SER A 17 -10.70 6.43 10.30
N PRO A 18 -11.28 6.48 11.50
CA PRO A 18 -10.54 6.74 12.71
C PRO A 18 -9.62 5.57 13.07
N ARG A 19 -8.65 5.87 13.93
CA ARG A 19 -7.75 4.86 14.50
C ARG A 19 -8.57 3.87 15.36
N PRO A 20 -8.54 2.55 15.04
CA PRO A 20 -9.35 1.57 15.76
C PRO A 20 -8.74 1.13 17.10
N ASP A 21 -7.43 1.27 17.27
CA ASP A 21 -6.67 0.90 18.45
C ASP A 21 -5.72 2.05 18.83
N PRO A 22 -5.75 2.59 20.06
CA PRO A 22 -4.88 3.69 20.47
C PRO A 22 -3.38 3.33 20.44
N ARG A 23 -3.04 2.03 20.37
CA ARG A 23 -1.66 1.55 20.26
C ARG A 23 -1.19 1.44 18.80
N ALA A 24 -2.07 1.65 17.82
CA ALA A 24 -1.70 1.70 16.42
C ALA A 24 -0.89 2.96 16.12
N ARG A 25 0.22 2.80 15.39
CA ARG A 25 1.11 3.88 14.96
C ARG A 25 1.47 3.67 13.50
N VAL A 26 1.49 4.75 12.73
CA VAL A 26 2.04 4.77 11.37
C VAL A 26 3.21 5.72 11.33
N GLU A 27 4.37 5.24 10.96
CA GLU A 27 5.61 6.01 10.92
C GLU A 27 6.35 5.78 9.61
N ARG A 28 7.00 6.83 9.10
CA ARG A 28 7.89 6.71 7.95
C ARG A 28 9.15 5.95 8.36
N VAL A 29 9.55 4.98 7.52
CA VAL A 29 10.79 4.22 7.71
C VAL A 29 11.86 4.81 6.80
N GLU A 30 12.78 5.61 7.36
CA GLU A 30 13.80 6.31 6.59
C GLU A 30 15.03 5.44 6.29
N ALA A 31 15.30 4.46 7.15
CA ALA A 31 16.45 3.55 7.03
C ALA A 31 16.00 2.10 7.23
N CYS A 32 15.41 1.53 6.17
CA CYS A 32 14.88 0.17 6.22
C CYS A 32 15.95 -0.84 5.77
N PRO A 33 16.37 -1.79 6.62
CA PRO A 33 17.22 -2.89 6.20
C PRO A 33 16.51 -3.75 5.12
N ALA A 34 17.28 -4.27 4.17
CA ALA A 34 16.73 -5.14 3.13
C ALA A 34 16.00 -6.37 3.69
N SER A 35 16.52 -6.95 4.77
CA SER A 35 15.88 -8.09 5.46
C SER A 35 14.51 -7.76 6.02
N PHE A 36 14.34 -6.56 6.56
CA PHE A 36 13.04 -6.11 7.07
C PHE A 36 12.05 -5.82 5.93
N PHE A 37 12.49 -5.20 4.86
CA PHE A 37 11.67 -5.03 3.66
C PHE A 37 11.19 -6.38 3.12
N ARG A 38 12.07 -7.38 3.02
CA ARG A 38 11.70 -8.74 2.60
C ARG A 38 10.64 -9.35 3.51
N TYR A 39 10.81 -9.21 4.81
CA TYR A 39 9.83 -9.68 5.78
C TYR A 39 8.46 -9.07 5.53
N LEU A 40 8.37 -7.76 5.41
CA LEU A 40 7.10 -7.08 5.17
C LEU A 40 6.47 -7.51 3.85
N TYR A 41 7.26 -7.53 2.78
CA TYR A 41 6.77 -7.90 1.45
C TYR A 41 6.25 -9.34 1.41
N ALA A 42 7.01 -10.26 1.98
CA ALA A 42 6.66 -11.68 2.01
C ALA A 42 5.43 -11.95 2.89
N GLU A 43 5.39 -11.39 4.10
CA GLU A 43 4.33 -11.64 5.06
C GLU A 43 3.01 -10.98 4.66
N VAL A 44 3.05 -9.74 4.21
CA VAL A 44 1.85 -9.03 3.75
C VAL A 44 1.35 -9.60 2.43
N GLY A 45 2.25 -9.93 1.52
CA GLY A 45 1.91 -10.49 0.20
C GLY A 45 1.57 -11.98 0.21
N ARG A 46 1.69 -12.65 1.35
CA ARG A 46 1.38 -14.07 1.49
C ARG A 46 -0.07 -14.35 1.09
N GLY A 47 -0.27 -15.22 0.13
CA GLY A 47 -1.59 -15.58 -0.38
C GLY A 47 -2.18 -14.62 -1.42
N TYR A 48 -1.49 -13.53 -1.78
CA TYR A 48 -1.93 -12.58 -2.80
C TYR A 48 -1.04 -12.54 -4.04
N PHE A 49 -0.12 -13.50 -4.17
CA PHE A 49 0.78 -13.62 -5.32
C PHE A 49 1.65 -12.37 -5.54
N TRP A 50 2.13 -11.77 -4.47
CA TRP A 50 3.16 -10.75 -4.55
C TRP A 50 4.51 -11.40 -4.83
N LEU A 51 4.80 -11.65 -6.09
CA LEU A 51 5.98 -12.42 -6.52
C LEU A 51 7.07 -11.56 -7.15
N GLU A 52 6.74 -10.37 -7.59
CA GLU A 52 7.63 -9.50 -8.36
C GLU A 52 8.95 -9.24 -7.64
N ARG A 53 8.90 -8.89 -6.35
CA ARG A 53 10.07 -8.51 -5.57
C ARG A 53 10.63 -9.61 -4.66
N ILE A 54 10.04 -10.81 -4.70
CA ILE A 54 10.46 -11.90 -3.80
C ILE A 54 11.92 -12.32 -4.03
N ARG A 55 12.43 -12.13 -5.26
CA ARG A 55 13.78 -12.48 -5.67
C ARG A 55 14.73 -11.29 -5.80
N TRP A 56 14.30 -10.11 -5.38
CA TRP A 56 15.18 -8.95 -5.44
C TRP A 56 16.41 -9.12 -4.56
N THR A 57 17.55 -8.69 -5.07
CA THR A 57 18.80 -8.62 -4.29
C THR A 57 18.74 -7.47 -3.29
N ASP A 58 19.66 -7.46 -2.32
CA ASP A 58 19.81 -6.35 -1.36
C ASP A 58 20.08 -5.03 -2.09
N GLU A 59 20.84 -5.07 -3.18
CA GLU A 59 21.13 -3.90 -4.01
C GLU A 59 19.87 -3.34 -4.69
N GLN A 60 19.02 -4.22 -5.22
CA GLN A 60 17.75 -3.81 -5.86
C GLN A 60 16.79 -3.20 -4.83
N ILE A 61 16.69 -3.80 -3.66
CA ILE A 61 15.88 -3.26 -2.55
C ILE A 61 16.43 -1.90 -2.11
N GLY A 62 17.74 -1.82 -1.90
CA GLY A 62 18.40 -0.59 -1.51
C GLY A 62 18.23 0.54 -2.53
N ALA A 63 18.31 0.23 -3.81
CA ALA A 63 18.07 1.20 -4.89
C ALA A 63 16.63 1.72 -4.88
N ARG A 64 15.64 0.82 -4.68
CA ARG A 64 14.23 1.21 -4.58
C ARG A 64 13.97 2.10 -3.37
N LEU A 65 14.43 1.71 -2.20
CA LEU A 65 14.21 2.45 -0.96
C LEU A 65 15.04 3.73 -0.86
N GLY A 66 16.16 3.80 -1.57
CA GLY A 66 17.00 5.00 -1.68
C GLY A 66 16.52 6.02 -2.71
N ASP A 67 15.54 5.69 -3.54
CA ASP A 67 14.96 6.61 -4.50
C ASP A 67 14.17 7.70 -3.75
N PRO A 68 14.48 9.00 -3.94
CA PRO A 68 13.77 10.08 -3.26
C PRO A 68 12.28 10.16 -3.61
N ALA A 69 11.85 9.58 -4.73
CA ALA A 69 10.44 9.48 -5.09
C ALA A 69 9.67 8.44 -4.29
N VAL A 70 10.36 7.54 -3.58
CA VAL A 70 9.79 6.40 -2.86
C VAL A 70 9.80 6.65 -1.36
N SER A 71 8.68 6.38 -0.70
CA SER A 71 8.52 6.49 0.75
C SER A 71 7.89 5.21 1.30
N LEU A 72 8.47 4.66 2.36
CA LEU A 72 7.96 3.49 3.06
C LEU A 72 7.40 3.90 4.42
N PHE A 73 6.20 3.40 4.75
CA PHE A 73 5.54 3.64 6.04
C PHE A 73 5.15 2.32 6.70
N LEU A 74 5.44 2.22 7.97
CA LEU A 74 5.17 1.03 8.78
C LEU A 74 4.00 1.30 9.73
N LEU A 75 3.04 0.38 9.76
CA LEU A 75 2.04 0.28 10.80
C LEU A 75 2.52 -0.67 11.88
N THR A 76 2.54 -0.22 13.11
CA THR A 76 2.72 -1.07 14.29
C THR A 76 1.49 -1.02 15.18
N VAL A 77 1.23 -2.11 15.90
CA VAL A 77 0.21 -2.16 16.95
C VAL A 77 0.87 -2.71 18.20
N ALA A 78 0.87 -1.95 19.27
CA ALA A 78 1.55 -2.31 20.52
C ALA A 78 3.03 -2.75 20.29
N GLY A 79 3.72 -2.10 19.35
CA GLY A 79 5.10 -2.37 19.00
C GLY A 79 5.34 -3.46 17.97
N ALA A 80 4.33 -4.27 17.62
CA ALA A 80 4.46 -5.30 16.60
C ALA A 80 4.21 -4.76 15.19
N PRO A 81 5.00 -5.14 14.18
CA PRO A 81 4.68 -4.84 12.79
C PRO A 81 3.32 -5.43 12.41
N ALA A 82 2.44 -4.62 11.85
CA ALA A 82 1.07 -5.02 11.52
C ALA A 82 0.72 -4.85 10.05
N GLY A 83 1.45 -3.98 9.35
CA GLY A 83 1.25 -3.70 7.95
C GLY A 83 2.15 -2.58 7.46
N TYR A 84 2.05 -2.26 6.19
CA TYR A 84 2.82 -1.17 5.60
C TYR A 84 2.19 -0.65 4.32
N PHE A 85 2.66 0.49 3.87
CA PHE A 85 2.43 0.96 2.52
C PHE A 85 3.68 1.64 1.96
N GLU A 86 3.79 1.61 0.64
CA GLU A 86 4.83 2.27 -0.12
C GLU A 86 4.19 3.30 -1.04
N LEU A 87 4.73 4.51 -1.05
CA LEU A 87 4.31 5.59 -1.93
C LEU A 87 5.38 5.88 -2.97
N GLU A 88 4.97 6.18 -4.18
CA GLU A 88 5.85 6.67 -5.23
C GLU A 88 5.28 7.94 -5.86
N LYS A 89 6.06 9.02 -5.83
CA LYS A 89 5.72 10.27 -6.50
C LYS A 89 6.18 10.22 -7.95
N HIS A 90 5.24 10.36 -8.88
CA HIS A 90 5.50 10.36 -10.31
C HIS A 90 5.80 11.76 -10.85
N HIS A 91 6.35 11.83 -12.07
CA HIS A 91 6.74 13.11 -12.72
C HIS A 91 5.56 14.05 -12.99
N ASP A 92 4.35 13.51 -13.15
CA ASP A 92 3.13 14.30 -13.31
C ASP A 92 2.60 14.91 -12.00
N GLY A 93 3.31 14.68 -10.89
CA GLY A 93 2.93 15.11 -9.55
C GLY A 93 1.94 14.20 -8.84
N SER A 94 1.44 13.15 -9.50
CA SER A 94 0.60 12.15 -8.83
C SER A 94 1.42 11.30 -7.86
N VAL A 95 0.78 10.78 -6.83
CA VAL A 95 1.37 9.83 -5.90
C VAL A 95 0.61 8.50 -5.99
N GLU A 96 1.35 7.45 -6.28
CA GLU A 96 0.85 6.08 -6.31
C GLU A 96 1.06 5.42 -4.95
N VAL A 97 0.03 4.75 -4.45
CA VAL A 97 0.19 3.75 -3.40
C VAL A 97 0.61 2.45 -4.07
N SER A 98 1.91 2.23 -4.14
CA SER A 98 2.51 1.12 -4.92
C SER A 98 2.28 -0.24 -4.27
N TYR A 99 2.37 -0.29 -2.94
CA TYR A 99 2.11 -1.47 -2.12
C TYR A 99 1.36 -1.05 -0.87
N PHE A 100 0.43 -1.89 -0.45
CA PHE A 100 -0.43 -1.62 0.69
C PHE A 100 -0.97 -2.93 1.24
N GLY A 101 -0.89 -3.14 2.53
CA GLY A 101 -1.53 -4.29 3.14
C GLY A 101 -1.18 -4.51 4.61
N LEU A 102 -1.86 -5.47 5.18
CA LEU A 102 -1.72 -5.92 6.57
C LEU A 102 -1.11 -7.32 6.62
N LEU A 103 -0.34 -7.59 7.67
CA LEU A 103 -0.01 -8.97 8.02
C LEU A 103 -1.31 -9.74 8.32
N PRO A 104 -1.37 -11.06 7.99
CA PRO A 104 -2.58 -11.85 8.17
C PRO A 104 -3.17 -11.79 9.59
N GLU A 105 -2.33 -11.75 10.61
CA GLU A 105 -2.71 -11.72 12.02
C GLU A 105 -3.45 -10.43 12.43
N PHE A 106 -3.35 -9.38 11.62
CA PHE A 106 -3.95 -8.06 11.88
C PHE A 106 -5.14 -7.73 10.97
N GLN A 107 -5.55 -8.67 10.14
CA GLN A 107 -6.73 -8.50 9.30
C GLN A 107 -8.03 -8.64 10.10
N GLY A 108 -9.10 -8.00 9.63
CA GLY A 108 -10.44 -8.14 10.21
C GLY A 108 -10.70 -7.34 11.49
N CYS A 109 -9.83 -6.41 11.87
CA CYS A 109 -9.99 -5.58 13.07
C CYS A 109 -10.04 -4.07 12.79
N GLY A 110 -10.36 -3.68 11.57
CA GLY A 110 -10.54 -2.26 11.18
C GLY A 110 -9.25 -1.51 10.86
N LEU A 111 -8.08 -2.16 10.93
CA LEU A 111 -6.79 -1.53 10.65
C LEU A 111 -6.60 -1.18 9.17
N GLY A 112 -7.19 -1.94 8.25
CA GLY A 112 -7.09 -1.68 6.82
C GLY A 112 -7.70 -0.33 6.41
N LYS A 113 -8.81 0.04 7.00
CA LYS A 113 -9.46 1.34 6.79
C LYS A 113 -8.61 2.50 7.32
N TYR A 114 -8.04 2.32 8.48
CA TYR A 114 -7.15 3.28 9.10
C TYR A 114 -5.84 3.42 8.31
N LEU A 115 -5.21 2.30 7.94
CA LEU A 115 -3.96 2.31 7.17
C LEU A 115 -4.15 3.02 5.81
N LEU A 116 -5.26 2.79 5.13
CA LEU A 116 -5.56 3.46 3.86
C LEU A 116 -5.78 4.95 4.04
N THR A 117 -6.43 5.37 5.13
CA THR A 117 -6.55 6.78 5.49
C THR A 117 -5.18 7.42 5.68
N GLU A 118 -4.29 6.77 6.43
CA GLU A 118 -2.92 7.25 6.66
C GLU A 118 -2.11 7.31 5.34
N ALA A 119 -2.29 6.31 4.46
CA ALA A 119 -1.63 6.30 3.15
C ALA A 119 -2.07 7.48 2.28
N ALA A 120 -3.37 7.77 2.23
CA ALA A 120 -3.89 8.92 1.50
C ALA A 120 -3.40 10.26 2.08
N GLU A 121 -3.43 10.42 3.40
CA GLU A 121 -2.94 11.63 4.06
C GLU A 121 -1.44 11.82 3.84
N ALA A 122 -0.64 10.75 3.94
CA ALA A 122 0.78 10.81 3.66
C ALA A 122 1.07 11.20 2.20
N ALA A 123 0.29 10.68 1.25
CA ALA A 123 0.41 11.03 -0.15
C ALA A 123 0.09 12.52 -0.40
N TRP A 124 -0.98 13.04 0.19
CA TRP A 124 -1.30 14.46 0.11
C TRP A 124 -0.23 15.35 0.74
N ALA A 125 0.42 14.90 1.80
CA ALA A 125 1.54 15.61 2.42
C ALA A 125 2.78 15.70 1.52
N LEU A 126 2.86 14.92 0.45
CA LEU A 126 3.89 15.00 -0.61
C LEU A 126 3.50 15.95 -1.75
N ASP A 127 2.52 16.81 -1.55
CA ASP A 127 1.98 17.71 -2.58
C ASP A 127 1.47 16.98 -3.82
N ALA A 128 0.72 15.90 -3.61
CA ALA A 128 0.15 15.12 -4.69
C ALA A 128 -0.86 15.92 -5.50
N SER A 129 -0.80 15.84 -6.83
CA SER A 129 -1.84 16.34 -7.72
C SER A 129 -3.09 15.46 -7.68
N ARG A 130 -2.91 14.17 -7.49
CA ARG A 130 -3.93 13.14 -7.22
C ARG A 130 -3.26 11.94 -6.58
N VAL A 131 -4.03 11.13 -5.88
CA VAL A 131 -3.56 9.87 -5.29
C VAL A 131 -4.25 8.72 -6.01
N TRP A 132 -3.49 7.73 -6.41
CA TRP A 132 -4.03 6.59 -7.12
C TRP A 132 -3.35 5.28 -6.73
N LEU A 133 -3.99 4.19 -7.04
CA LEU A 133 -3.44 2.84 -6.90
C LEU A 133 -4.14 1.90 -7.87
N HIS A 134 -3.62 0.71 -8.00
CA HIS A 134 -4.33 -0.38 -8.66
C HIS A 134 -4.46 -1.59 -7.75
N THR A 135 -5.51 -2.34 -7.95
CA THR A 135 -5.76 -3.63 -7.32
C THR A 135 -6.14 -4.65 -8.39
N CYS A 136 -5.96 -5.92 -8.10
CA CYS A 136 -6.31 -6.98 -9.02
C CYS A 136 -7.17 -8.05 -8.34
N THR A 137 -7.73 -8.93 -9.13
CA THR A 137 -8.60 -10.03 -8.64
C THR A 137 -7.90 -11.05 -7.76
N LEU A 138 -6.57 -10.97 -7.64
CA LEU A 138 -5.76 -11.80 -6.73
C LEU A 138 -5.51 -11.14 -5.37
N ASP A 139 -5.84 -9.86 -5.22
CA ASP A 139 -5.73 -9.17 -3.93
C ASP A 139 -6.83 -9.63 -2.97
N HIS A 140 -6.74 -9.15 -1.73
CA HIS A 140 -7.76 -9.43 -0.73
C HIS A 140 -9.16 -9.10 -1.26
N PRO A 141 -10.17 -9.98 -1.11
CA PRO A 141 -11.52 -9.78 -1.66
C PRO A 141 -12.18 -8.46 -1.24
N GLY A 142 -11.84 -7.95 -0.06
CA GLY A 142 -12.35 -6.68 0.45
C GLY A 142 -11.55 -5.44 0.00
N ALA A 143 -10.47 -5.59 -0.76
CA ALA A 143 -9.58 -4.48 -1.08
C ALA A 143 -10.30 -3.37 -1.86
N LEU A 144 -10.92 -3.69 -2.97
CA LEU A 144 -11.62 -2.70 -3.81
C LEU A 144 -12.75 -2.00 -3.03
N ALA A 145 -13.51 -2.74 -2.24
CA ALA A 145 -14.58 -2.19 -1.41
C ALA A 145 -14.03 -1.19 -0.36
N ASN A 146 -12.87 -1.48 0.23
CA ASN A 146 -12.22 -0.56 1.15
C ASN A 146 -11.78 0.73 0.44
N TYR A 147 -11.18 0.63 -0.74
CA TYR A 147 -10.78 1.80 -1.52
C TYR A 147 -11.98 2.69 -1.86
N VAL A 148 -13.06 2.10 -2.37
CA VAL A 148 -14.29 2.83 -2.68
C VAL A 148 -14.90 3.47 -1.43
N ALA A 149 -14.94 2.76 -0.31
CA ALA A 149 -15.45 3.29 0.96
C ALA A 149 -14.64 4.47 1.49
N ARG A 150 -13.32 4.55 1.18
CA ARG A 150 -12.46 5.68 1.53
C ARG A 150 -12.53 6.84 0.52
N GLY A 151 -13.33 6.73 -0.52
CA GLY A 151 -13.56 7.80 -1.49
C GLY A 151 -12.80 7.63 -2.80
N PHE A 152 -12.02 6.57 -2.98
CA PHE A 152 -11.40 6.25 -4.26
C PHE A 152 -12.47 5.87 -5.27
N ARG A 153 -12.28 6.29 -6.51
CA ARG A 153 -13.16 5.96 -7.63
C ARG A 153 -12.40 5.21 -8.71
N PRO A 154 -12.98 4.17 -9.32
CA PRO A 154 -12.39 3.51 -10.47
C PRO A 154 -12.29 4.47 -11.66
N PHE A 155 -11.17 4.42 -12.39
CA PHE A 155 -11.00 5.22 -13.60
C PHE A 155 -10.45 4.41 -14.78
N ARG A 156 -9.93 3.22 -14.54
CA ARG A 156 -9.40 2.33 -15.59
C ARG A 156 -9.50 0.88 -15.15
N THR A 157 -9.86 0.01 -16.09
CA THR A 157 -9.85 -1.45 -15.88
C THR A 157 -9.13 -2.11 -17.03
N GLU A 158 -8.27 -3.07 -16.71
CA GLU A 158 -7.49 -3.85 -17.66
C GLU A 158 -7.69 -5.34 -17.39
N THR A 159 -7.82 -6.14 -18.45
CA THR A 159 -7.78 -7.59 -18.34
C THR A 159 -6.47 -8.10 -18.94
N TYR A 160 -5.78 -8.96 -18.23
CA TYR A 160 -4.52 -9.53 -18.65
C TYR A 160 -4.38 -10.98 -18.17
N GLU A 161 -3.56 -11.76 -18.87
CA GLU A 161 -3.17 -13.09 -18.45
C GLU A 161 -2.00 -12.96 -17.46
N ALA A 162 -2.04 -13.73 -16.39
CA ALA A 162 -0.92 -13.82 -15.46
C ALA A 162 -0.48 -15.27 -15.37
N ASP A 163 0.81 -15.48 -15.56
CA ASP A 163 1.46 -16.76 -15.29
C ASP A 163 1.53 -16.93 -13.76
N LEU A 164 0.57 -17.68 -13.22
CA LEU A 164 0.59 -18.05 -11.82
C LEU A 164 1.44 -19.31 -11.66
N PRO A 165 2.30 -19.38 -10.65
CA PRO A 165 2.98 -20.63 -10.32
C PRO A 165 1.97 -21.68 -9.89
N ASP A 166 2.22 -22.92 -10.29
CA ASP A 166 1.45 -24.09 -9.89
C ASP A 166 1.50 -24.33 -8.37
#